data_27e3f0ca88bf18a0873ea42894deb5fa
#
_entry.id   27e3f0ca88bf18a0873ea42894deb5fa
#
_cell.length_a   1.000
_cell.length_b   1.000
_cell.length_c   1.000
_cell.angle_alpha   90.00
_cell.angle_beta   90.00
_cell.angle_gamma   90.00
#
_symmetry.space_group_name_H-M   'P 1'
#
loop_
_entity.id
_entity.type
_entity.pdbx_description
1 polymer ?
#
loop_
_entity_poly.entity_id
_entity_poly.type
_entity_poly.pdbx_seq_one_letter_code
_entity_poly.pdbx_strand_id
1 'polypeptide(L)'
;MPILTTQLLQDVIHIAQQAGEHLQRFYQHSVSVQIKADNTPVTEADLFTSQFLTEKLAALTPHIPILSEENCNIPLAERQAWASYWLIDPLDGTQQFINRTDQFSVLISLVKNHQPVLGVIHAPILGYTYYAMKGFGA
;
A
#
# COMPACT_ATOMS: atom_id res chain seq x y z
N MET A 1 8.08 18.57 2.47
CA MET A 1 8.74 17.27 2.65
C MET A 1 8.65 16.85 4.11
N PRO A 2 8.04 15.72 4.42
CA PRO A 2 7.97 15.29 5.80
C PRO A 2 9.36 14.88 6.29
N ILE A 3 9.62 15.20 7.52
CA ILE A 3 10.82 14.71 8.20
C ILE A 3 10.57 13.26 8.58
N LEU A 4 11.54 12.39 8.35
CA LEU A 4 11.45 10.99 8.76
C LEU A 4 11.54 10.93 10.29
N THR A 5 10.43 10.58 10.92
CA THR A 5 10.32 10.49 12.36
C THR A 5 9.73 9.15 12.76
N THR A 6 9.96 8.75 14.02
CA THR A 6 9.31 7.56 14.57
C THR A 6 7.79 7.69 14.52
N GLN A 7 7.28 8.90 14.74
CA GLN A 7 5.83 9.14 14.69
C GLN A 7 5.28 8.89 13.30
N LEU A 8 5.96 9.35 12.25
CA LEU A 8 5.54 9.09 10.87
C LEU A 8 5.50 7.59 10.61
N LEU A 9 6.55 6.86 11.01
CA LEU A 9 6.62 5.42 10.84
C LEU A 9 5.45 4.73 11.56
N GLN A 10 5.18 5.10 12.81
CA GLN A 10 4.08 4.53 13.58
C GLN A 10 2.72 4.81 12.94
N ASP A 11 2.53 6.02 12.42
CA ASP A 11 1.28 6.37 11.73
C ASP A 11 1.08 5.50 10.49
N VAL A 12 2.14 5.27 9.72
CA VAL A 12 2.07 4.44 8.52
C VAL A 12 1.82 2.97 8.87
N ILE A 13 2.47 2.46 9.92
CA ILE A 13 2.22 1.10 10.42
C ILE A 13 0.74 0.95 10.79
N HIS A 14 0.20 1.92 11.51
CA HIS A 14 -1.20 1.89 11.93
C HIS A 14 -2.15 1.89 10.73
N ILE A 15 -1.85 2.71 9.72
CA ILE A 15 -2.64 2.75 8.49
C ILE A 15 -2.60 1.38 7.78
N ALA A 16 -1.43 0.75 7.69
CA ALA A 16 -1.28 -0.58 7.08
C ALA A 16 -2.09 -1.63 7.83
N GLN A 17 -2.07 -1.58 9.17
CA GLN A 17 -2.84 -2.52 9.99
C GLN A 17 -4.35 -2.30 9.85
N GLN A 18 -4.81 -1.07 9.74
CA GLN A 18 -6.22 -0.77 9.48
C GLN A 18 -6.64 -1.29 8.11
N ALA A 19 -5.80 -1.10 7.09
CA ALA A 19 -6.05 -1.65 5.76
C ALA A 19 -6.15 -3.18 5.82
N GLY A 20 -5.30 -3.81 6.62
CA GLY A 20 -5.34 -5.27 6.84
C GLY A 20 -6.64 -5.73 7.44
N GLU A 21 -7.23 -4.96 8.36
CA GLU A 21 -8.55 -5.27 8.93
C GLU A 21 -9.63 -5.29 7.86
N HIS A 22 -9.60 -4.33 6.93
CA HIS A 22 -10.54 -4.32 5.81
C HIS A 22 -10.35 -5.53 4.92
N LEU A 23 -9.10 -5.90 4.62
CA LEU A 23 -8.80 -7.09 3.82
C LEU A 23 -9.30 -8.37 4.49
N GLN A 24 -9.19 -8.47 5.82
CA GLN A 24 -9.71 -9.62 6.56
C GLN A 24 -11.22 -9.74 6.39
N ARG A 25 -11.94 -8.62 6.41
CA ARG A 25 -13.40 -8.65 6.21
C ARG A 25 -13.76 -9.14 4.82
N PHE A 26 -13.06 -8.63 3.79
CA PHE A 26 -13.27 -9.11 2.42
C PHE A 26 -12.89 -10.60 2.28
N TYR A 27 -11.85 -11.02 2.96
CA TYR A 27 -11.36 -12.40 2.92
C TYR A 27 -12.37 -13.40 3.46
N GLN A 28 -13.22 -12.96 4.40
CA GLN A 28 -14.26 -13.80 5.00
C GLN A 28 -15.49 -13.94 4.11
N HIS A 29 -15.58 -13.19 3.02
CA HIS A 29 -16.73 -13.16 2.11
C HIS A 29 -16.28 -13.38 0.68
N SER A 30 -17.25 -13.73 -0.19
CA SER A 30 -16.97 -13.77 -1.63
C SER A 30 -16.74 -12.37 -2.15
N VAL A 31 -15.73 -12.21 -3.03
CA VAL A 31 -15.41 -10.93 -3.65
C VAL A 31 -15.58 -11.02 -5.16
N SER A 32 -15.95 -9.88 -5.76
CA SER A 32 -16.00 -9.77 -7.22
C SER A 32 -14.59 -9.69 -7.77
N VAL A 33 -14.30 -10.48 -8.80
CA VAL A 33 -13.01 -10.50 -9.46
C VAL A 33 -13.15 -9.92 -10.86
N GLN A 34 -12.26 -8.99 -11.21
CA GLN A 34 -12.16 -8.41 -12.54
C GLN A 34 -10.77 -8.71 -13.08
N ILE A 35 -10.64 -8.72 -14.40
CA ILE A 35 -9.35 -8.92 -15.07
C ILE A 35 -8.91 -7.59 -15.65
N LYS A 36 -7.73 -7.12 -15.27
CA LYS A 36 -7.16 -5.89 -15.79
C LYS A 36 -6.70 -6.08 -17.24
N ALA A 37 -6.40 -4.97 -17.93
CA ALA A 37 -5.98 -4.99 -19.32
C ALA A 37 -4.72 -5.84 -19.58
N ASP A 38 -3.87 -6.01 -18.57
CA ASP A 38 -2.67 -6.85 -18.64
C ASP A 38 -2.92 -8.29 -18.20
N ASN A 39 -4.18 -8.69 -18.09
CA ASN A 39 -4.63 -10.02 -17.66
C ASN A 39 -4.35 -10.36 -16.19
N THR A 40 -3.99 -9.38 -15.35
CA THR A 40 -3.87 -9.64 -13.92
C THR A 40 -5.22 -9.45 -13.25
N PRO A 41 -5.55 -10.27 -12.22
CA PRO A 41 -6.82 -10.13 -11.52
C PRO A 41 -6.81 -8.92 -10.58
N VAL A 42 -7.99 -8.32 -10.41
CA VAL A 42 -8.22 -7.30 -9.40
C VAL A 42 -9.55 -7.59 -8.73
N THR A 43 -9.62 -7.44 -7.42
CA THR A 43 -10.83 -7.66 -6.65
C THR A 43 -11.37 -6.35 -6.10
N GLU A 44 -12.61 -6.36 -5.63
CA GLU A 44 -13.17 -5.20 -4.93
C GLU A 44 -12.35 -4.88 -3.67
N ALA A 45 -11.66 -5.88 -3.08
CA ALA A 45 -10.77 -5.67 -1.95
C ALA A 45 -9.57 -4.81 -2.34
N ASP A 46 -8.96 -5.05 -3.53
CA ASP A 46 -7.88 -4.22 -4.06
C ASP A 46 -8.34 -2.77 -4.21
N LEU A 47 -9.49 -2.56 -4.83
CA LEU A 47 -10.00 -1.23 -5.13
C LEU A 47 -10.37 -0.46 -3.86
N PHE A 48 -11.06 -1.11 -2.94
CA PHE A 48 -11.45 -0.49 -1.67
C PHE A 48 -10.21 -0.10 -0.85
N THR A 49 -9.25 -1.02 -0.74
CA THR A 49 -8.06 -0.80 0.07
C THR A 49 -7.16 0.27 -0.55
N SER A 50 -7.07 0.32 -1.88
CA SER A 50 -6.36 1.39 -2.58
C SER A 50 -6.95 2.76 -2.21
N GLN A 51 -8.26 2.90 -2.25
CA GLN A 51 -8.92 4.15 -1.90
C GLN A 51 -8.70 4.49 -0.42
N PHE A 52 -8.81 3.51 0.47
CA PHE A 52 -8.59 3.70 1.90
C PHE A 52 -7.19 4.24 2.17
N LEU A 53 -6.16 3.58 1.62
CA LEU A 53 -4.77 3.99 1.80
C LEU A 53 -4.52 5.39 1.22
N THR A 54 -5.05 5.66 0.05
CA THR A 54 -4.89 6.96 -0.61
C THR A 54 -5.46 8.08 0.25
N GLU A 55 -6.66 7.90 0.79
CA GLU A 55 -7.30 8.89 1.65
C GLU A 55 -6.50 9.11 2.94
N LYS A 56 -6.05 8.02 3.58
CA LYS A 56 -5.31 8.13 4.85
C LYS A 56 -3.93 8.76 4.65
N LEU A 57 -3.21 8.38 3.61
CA LEU A 57 -1.90 8.96 3.33
C LEU A 57 -2.01 10.42 2.88
N ALA A 58 -3.05 10.77 2.11
CA ALA A 58 -3.29 12.15 1.71
C ALA A 58 -3.59 13.04 2.94
N ALA A 59 -4.31 12.52 3.91
CA ALA A 59 -4.58 13.25 5.14
C ALA A 59 -3.32 13.42 5.99
N LEU A 60 -2.45 12.41 6.00
CA LEU A 60 -1.21 12.43 6.78
C LEU A 60 -0.16 13.36 6.15
N THR A 61 -0.06 13.34 4.83
CA THR A 61 0.94 14.12 4.08
C THR A 61 0.30 14.74 2.83
N PRO A 62 -0.43 15.87 2.99
CA PRO A 62 -1.23 16.42 1.88
C PRO A 62 -0.45 16.80 0.62
N HIS A 63 0.85 17.06 0.75
CA HIS A 63 1.67 17.53 -0.38
C HIS A 63 2.46 16.42 -1.07
N ILE A 64 2.35 15.17 -0.62
CA ILE A 64 3.10 14.06 -1.21
C ILE A 64 2.19 13.28 -2.14
N PRO A 65 2.56 13.14 -3.43
CA PRO A 65 1.77 12.32 -4.37
C PRO A 65 1.75 10.85 -3.95
N ILE A 66 0.71 10.14 -4.39
CA ILE A 66 0.52 8.73 -4.08
C ILE A 66 0.38 7.96 -5.38
N LEU A 67 1.23 6.95 -5.58
CA LEU A 67 1.17 6.06 -6.72
C LEU A 67 0.71 4.68 -6.25
N SER A 68 -0.42 4.23 -6.76
CA SER A 68 -0.98 2.91 -6.46
C SER A 68 -0.94 2.03 -7.69
N GLU A 69 -0.72 0.73 -7.49
CA GLU A 69 -0.86 -0.25 -8.56
C GLU A 69 -2.25 -0.19 -9.21
N GLU A 70 -3.27 0.15 -8.43
CA GLU A 70 -4.65 0.22 -8.90
C GLU A 70 -5.01 1.58 -9.49
N ASN A 71 -4.04 2.52 -9.59
CA ASN A 71 -4.27 3.86 -10.10
C ASN A 71 -3.00 4.37 -10.80
N CYS A 72 -2.56 3.64 -11.82
CA CYS A 72 -1.29 3.89 -12.51
C CYS A 72 -1.45 4.66 -13.82
N ASN A 73 -2.49 5.50 -13.93
CA ASN A 73 -2.75 6.26 -15.14
C ASN A 73 -2.03 7.62 -15.19
N ILE A 74 -1.12 7.88 -14.26
CA ILE A 74 -0.36 9.12 -14.23
C ILE A 74 0.80 9.02 -15.24
N PRO A 75 0.99 10.03 -16.11
CA PRO A 75 2.07 9.99 -17.10
C PRO A 75 3.45 9.79 -16.47
N LEU A 76 4.30 8.99 -17.11
CA LEU A 76 5.62 8.67 -16.60
C LEU A 76 6.47 9.93 -16.39
N ALA A 77 6.41 10.88 -17.32
CA ALA A 77 7.16 12.13 -17.19
C ALA A 77 6.79 12.91 -15.93
N GLU A 78 5.51 12.90 -15.57
CA GLU A 78 5.04 13.54 -14.35
C GLU A 78 5.57 12.81 -13.11
N ARG A 79 5.51 11.48 -13.10
CA ARG A 79 6.01 10.67 -11.99
C ARG A 79 7.51 10.84 -11.77
N GLN A 80 8.27 10.93 -12.86
CA GLN A 80 9.73 11.10 -12.79
C GLN A 80 10.13 12.46 -12.22
N ALA A 81 9.26 13.46 -12.30
CA ALA A 81 9.51 14.78 -11.74
C ALA A 81 9.28 14.84 -10.23
N TRP A 82 8.68 13.84 -9.63
CA TRP A 82 8.40 13.84 -8.19
C TRP A 82 9.67 13.60 -7.38
N ALA A 83 9.97 14.50 -6.45
CA ALA A 83 11.07 14.33 -5.51
C ALA A 83 10.74 13.27 -4.45
N SER A 84 9.48 13.22 -4.04
CA SER A 84 9.01 12.26 -3.04
C SER A 84 7.61 11.79 -3.43
N TYR A 85 7.31 10.51 -3.17
CA TYR A 85 5.96 9.98 -3.38
C TYR A 85 5.78 8.71 -2.55
N TRP A 86 4.53 8.43 -2.23
CA TRP A 86 4.15 7.14 -1.67
C TRP A 86 3.91 6.15 -2.80
N LEU A 87 4.47 4.97 -2.64
CA LEU A 87 4.18 3.83 -3.52
C LEU A 87 3.43 2.80 -2.68
N ILE A 88 2.21 2.48 -3.10
CA ILE A 88 1.38 1.53 -2.36
C ILE A 88 0.99 0.36 -3.25
N ASP A 89 0.95 -0.82 -2.62
CA ASP A 89 0.31 -2.00 -3.18
C ASP A 89 -0.72 -2.43 -2.15
N PRO A 90 -2.01 -2.13 -2.40
CA PRO A 90 -3.06 -2.35 -1.40
C PRO A 90 -3.32 -3.82 -1.13
N LEU A 91 -2.98 -4.69 -2.07
CA LEU A 91 -3.14 -6.13 -1.91
C LEU A 91 -2.07 -6.82 -2.75
N ASP A 92 -0.90 -7.03 -2.13
CA ASP A 92 0.17 -7.82 -2.74
C ASP A 92 -0.16 -9.29 -2.57
N GLY A 93 -0.22 -10.01 -3.67
CA GLY A 93 -0.66 -11.40 -3.66
C GLY A 93 -2.15 -11.54 -3.91
N THR A 94 -2.71 -10.79 -4.87
CA THR A 94 -4.14 -10.88 -5.23
C THR A 94 -4.54 -12.32 -5.55
N GLN A 95 -3.69 -13.06 -6.27
CA GLN A 95 -3.98 -14.45 -6.61
C GLN A 95 -4.03 -15.32 -5.35
N GLN A 96 -3.14 -15.09 -4.39
CA GLN A 96 -3.16 -15.79 -3.11
C GLN A 96 -4.41 -15.44 -2.30
N PHE A 97 -4.86 -14.20 -2.37
CA PHE A 97 -6.10 -13.78 -1.73
C PHE A 97 -7.30 -14.53 -2.34
N ILE A 98 -7.38 -14.57 -3.67
CA ILE A 98 -8.45 -15.28 -4.38
C ILE A 98 -8.42 -16.77 -4.06
N ASN A 99 -7.24 -17.38 -4.00
CA ASN A 99 -7.05 -18.81 -3.75
C ASN A 99 -7.11 -19.18 -2.27
N ARG A 100 -7.29 -18.22 -1.38
CA ARG A 100 -7.43 -18.45 0.07
C ARG A 100 -6.20 -19.12 0.70
N THR A 101 -5.00 -18.70 0.29
CA THR A 101 -3.75 -19.28 0.83
C THR A 101 -3.21 -18.52 2.04
N ASP A 102 -3.86 -17.45 2.49
CA ASP A 102 -3.45 -16.58 3.62
C ASP A 102 -2.15 -15.79 3.36
N GLN A 103 -1.56 -15.91 2.19
CA GLN A 103 -0.25 -15.34 1.85
C GLN A 103 -0.42 -14.05 1.04
N PHE A 104 -1.03 -13.04 1.63
CA PHE A 104 -1.16 -11.74 1.00
C PHE A 104 -0.83 -10.65 2.02
N SER A 105 -0.49 -9.48 1.51
CA SER A 105 -0.02 -8.37 2.35
C SER A 105 -0.39 -7.02 1.77
N VAL A 106 -0.25 -5.99 2.61
CA VAL A 106 -0.35 -4.57 2.25
C VAL A 106 1.06 -4.01 2.27
N LEU A 107 1.44 -3.28 1.21
CA LEU A 107 2.73 -2.60 1.13
C LEU A 107 2.55 -1.10 1.03
N ILE A 108 3.32 -0.36 1.83
CA ILE A 108 3.38 1.10 1.78
C ILE A 108 4.86 1.49 1.83
N SER A 109 5.31 2.28 0.86
CA SER A 109 6.69 2.74 0.79
C SER A 109 6.73 4.23 0.50
N LEU A 110 7.59 4.96 1.21
CA LEU A 110 7.90 6.34 0.87
C LEU A 110 9.20 6.35 0.08
N VAL A 111 9.16 6.90 -1.11
CA VAL A 111 10.31 7.01 -2.01
C VAL A 111 10.73 8.47 -2.08
N LYS A 112 12.03 8.72 -1.91
CA LYS A 112 12.61 10.05 -1.99
C LYS A 112 13.83 9.99 -2.89
N ASN A 113 13.87 10.85 -3.91
CA ASN A 113 15.00 10.91 -4.86
C ASN A 113 15.32 9.53 -5.42
N HIS A 114 14.28 8.80 -5.83
CA HIS A 114 14.36 7.46 -6.44
C HIS A 114 14.86 6.36 -5.50
N GLN A 115 14.87 6.60 -4.18
CA GLN A 115 15.27 5.60 -3.19
C GLN A 115 14.17 5.42 -2.14
N PRO A 116 13.83 4.19 -1.76
CA PRO A 116 12.90 3.97 -0.67
C PRO A 116 13.55 4.40 0.65
N VAL A 117 12.84 5.20 1.43
CA VAL A 117 13.34 5.72 2.72
C VAL A 117 12.49 5.28 3.89
N LEU A 118 11.29 4.75 3.64
CA LEU A 118 10.41 4.18 4.65
C LEU A 118 9.61 3.08 3.99
N GLY A 119 9.44 1.95 4.65
CA GLY A 119 8.64 0.85 4.12
C GLY A 119 7.90 0.11 5.22
N VAL A 120 6.68 -0.32 4.92
CA VAL A 120 5.86 -1.15 5.81
C VAL A 120 5.23 -2.25 4.97
N ILE A 121 5.34 -3.49 5.45
CA ILE A 121 4.67 -4.66 4.88
C ILE A 121 3.87 -5.29 6.00
N HIS A 122 2.57 -5.40 5.83
CA HIS A 122 1.69 -6.01 6.83
C HIS A 122 0.93 -7.19 6.22
N ALA A 123 1.10 -8.37 6.82
CA ALA A 123 0.40 -9.59 6.43
C ALA A 123 -0.71 -9.86 7.45
N PRO A 124 -1.98 -9.52 7.12
CA PRO A 124 -3.04 -9.49 8.13
C PRO A 124 -3.43 -10.86 8.67
N ILE A 125 -3.40 -11.90 7.84
CA ILE A 125 -3.80 -13.24 8.29
C ILE A 125 -2.65 -13.93 9.02
N LEU A 126 -1.42 -13.79 8.51
CA LEU A 126 -0.25 -14.38 9.15
C LEU A 126 0.18 -13.64 10.42
N GLY A 127 -0.31 -12.42 10.60
CA GLY A 127 -0.18 -11.69 11.86
C GLY A 127 1.16 -11.02 12.10
N TYR A 128 1.89 -10.63 11.06
CA TYR A 128 3.16 -9.93 11.25
C TYR A 128 3.21 -8.64 10.44
N THR A 129 4.06 -7.72 10.91
CA THR A 129 4.32 -6.45 10.24
C THR A 129 5.83 -6.25 10.20
N TYR A 130 6.38 -6.07 8.99
CA TYR A 130 7.77 -5.68 8.80
C TYR A 130 7.82 -4.19 8.48
N TYR A 131 8.82 -3.50 9.01
CA TYR A 131 8.98 -2.08 8.75
C TYR A 131 10.45 -1.70 8.83
N ALA A 132 10.78 -0.64 8.09
CA ALA A 132 12.12 -0.06 8.10
C ALA A 132 12.03 1.41 7.75
N MET A 133 12.96 2.20 8.26
CA MET A 133 13.07 3.61 7.92
C MET A 133 14.54 3.99 7.92
N LYS A 134 14.95 4.76 6.90
CA LYS A 134 16.34 5.18 6.74
C LYS A 134 16.84 5.89 7.99
N GLY A 135 17.95 5.41 8.53
CA GLY A 135 18.56 5.96 9.76
C GLY A 135 18.03 5.35 11.04
N PHE A 136 17.00 4.48 10.99
CA PHE A 136 16.37 3.91 12.20
C PHE A 136 16.42 2.39 12.24
N GLY A 137 16.98 1.76 11.17
CA GLY A 137 17.03 0.30 11.06
C GLY A 137 15.69 -0.31 10.69
N ALA A 138 15.60 -1.59 10.84
CA ALA A 138 14.41 -2.37 10.53
C ALA A 138 13.73 -2.86 11.81
#